data_2b99add09420922fa680f0c025e7234c
#
_entry.id   2b99add09420922fa680f0c025e7234c
#
_cell.length_a   1.000
_cell.length_b   1.000
_cell.length_c   1.000
_cell.angle_alpha   90.00
_cell.angle_beta   90.00
_cell.angle_gamma   90.00
#
_symmetry.space_group_name_H-M   'P 1'
#
loop_
_entity.id
_entity.type
_entity.pdbx_description
1 polymer ?
#
loop_
_entity_poly.entity_id
_entity_poly.type
_entity_poly.pdbx_seq_one_letter_code
_entity_poly.pdbx_strand_id
1 'polypeptide(L)'
;MDPRWHQALYRTEGINSEGLEGHAYVPDGLNVKTSSPLNNHPGTNPEQLLSLSLSTCLEATLEAIERERQLSHTSEVRVQVAFIGARAHYEFLVNAQIKVAGVDFETAKSMTAEAEKRCCVSQLLTGSKNYTVETVKEFSQSK
;
A
#
# COMPACT_ATOMS: atom_id res chain seq x y z
N MET A 1 -10.29 3.81 23.21
CA MET A 1 -10.52 3.10 21.94
C MET A 1 -11.84 3.56 21.34
N ASP A 2 -11.86 3.78 20.04
CA ASP A 2 -13.06 4.23 19.32
C ASP A 2 -14.20 3.22 19.47
N PRO A 3 -15.44 3.65 19.83
CA PRO A 3 -16.58 2.74 19.97
C PRO A 3 -16.92 1.93 18.72
N ARG A 4 -16.53 2.41 17.54
CA ARG A 4 -16.76 1.70 16.28
C ARG A 4 -16.04 0.36 16.18
N TRP A 5 -15.08 0.10 17.06
CA TRP A 5 -14.44 -1.21 17.14
C TRP A 5 -15.41 -2.36 17.35
N HIS A 6 -16.55 -2.09 18.01
CA HIS A 6 -17.58 -3.12 18.22
C HIS A 6 -18.28 -3.54 16.92
N GLN A 7 -18.15 -2.73 15.85
CA GLN A 7 -18.76 -2.99 14.54
C GLN A 7 -17.77 -3.59 13.54
N ALA A 8 -16.56 -3.92 13.97
CA ALA A 8 -15.53 -4.40 13.09
C ALA A 8 -15.89 -5.72 12.42
N LEU A 9 -15.82 -5.77 11.10
CA LEU A 9 -16.03 -6.98 10.30
C LEU A 9 -14.85 -7.94 10.41
N TYR A 10 -13.67 -7.42 10.72
CA TYR A 10 -12.43 -8.17 10.87
C TYR A 10 -11.48 -7.42 11.78
N ARG A 11 -10.72 -8.15 12.56
CA ARG A 11 -9.67 -7.58 13.42
C ARG A 11 -8.42 -8.42 13.30
N THR A 12 -7.30 -7.77 13.39
CA THR A 12 -6.01 -8.42 13.50
C THR A 12 -5.09 -7.58 14.37
N GLU A 13 -3.99 -8.16 14.80
CA GLU A 13 -2.94 -7.42 15.48
C GLU A 13 -1.59 -7.88 14.99
N GLY A 14 -0.66 -6.94 14.89
CA GLY A 14 0.73 -7.23 14.61
C GLY A 14 1.57 -6.91 15.82
N ILE A 15 2.51 -7.77 16.13
CA ILE A 15 3.36 -7.67 17.32
C ILE A 15 4.82 -7.66 16.92
N ASN A 16 5.57 -6.71 17.47
CA ASN A 16 7.03 -6.68 17.38
C ASN A 16 7.58 -6.28 18.75
N SER A 17 8.33 -7.18 19.37
CA SER A 17 9.01 -6.94 20.64
C SER A 17 10.54 -7.06 20.53
N GLU A 18 11.04 -7.19 19.27
CA GLU A 18 12.47 -7.44 19.03
C GLU A 18 13.18 -6.27 18.36
N GLY A 19 12.45 -5.22 17.99
CA GLY A 19 13.00 -4.06 17.31
C GLY A 19 13.12 -4.25 15.80
N LEU A 20 14.03 -3.53 15.16
CA LEU A 20 14.17 -3.53 13.71
C LEU A 20 14.76 -4.83 13.16
N GLU A 21 15.71 -5.42 13.89
CA GLU A 21 16.38 -6.66 13.52
C GLU A 21 15.80 -7.80 14.37
N GLY A 22 14.84 -8.53 13.85
CA GLY A 22 14.19 -9.61 14.58
C GLY A 22 13.00 -10.15 13.80
N HIS A 23 11.86 -10.25 14.45
CA HIS A 23 10.63 -10.75 13.85
C HIS A 23 9.45 -9.85 14.20
N ALA A 24 8.56 -9.71 13.26
CA ALA A 24 7.21 -9.18 13.48
C ALA A 24 6.21 -10.26 13.09
N TYR A 25 5.11 -10.38 13.81
CA TYR A 25 4.20 -11.48 13.56
C TYR A 25 2.75 -11.14 13.90
N VAL A 26 1.86 -11.91 13.32
CA VAL A 26 0.44 -11.95 13.66
C VAL A 26 0.23 -13.24 14.46
N PRO A 27 -0.42 -13.21 15.65
CA PRO A 27 -0.66 -14.42 16.41
C PRO A 27 -1.36 -15.50 15.58
N ASP A 28 -0.81 -16.71 15.57
CA ASP A 28 -1.30 -17.84 14.78
C ASP A 28 -1.35 -17.57 13.26
N GLY A 29 -0.54 -16.65 12.76
CA GLY A 29 -0.55 -16.25 11.37
C GLY A 29 0.84 -15.91 10.85
N LEU A 30 0.90 -14.85 10.04
CA LEU A 30 2.12 -14.40 9.38
C LEU A 30 3.23 -14.10 10.40
N ASN A 31 4.41 -14.62 10.14
CA ASN A 31 5.62 -14.31 10.91
C ASN A 31 6.72 -13.96 9.91
N VAL A 32 7.28 -12.77 10.02
CA VAL A 32 8.30 -12.29 9.10
C VAL A 32 9.56 -11.88 9.85
N LYS A 33 10.69 -12.23 9.28
CA LYS A 33 11.98 -11.72 9.73
C LYS A 33 12.12 -10.27 9.28
N THR A 34 12.62 -9.41 10.14
CA THR A 34 12.80 -7.99 9.85
C THR A 34 14.27 -7.60 9.92
N SER A 35 14.64 -6.60 9.12
CA SER A 35 15.98 -6.04 9.13
C SER A 35 15.94 -4.59 8.63
N SER A 36 17.03 -3.86 8.82
CA SER A 36 17.15 -2.51 8.30
C SER A 36 17.26 -2.52 6.77
N PRO A 37 16.56 -1.63 6.04
CA PRO A 37 16.75 -1.50 4.60
C PRO A 37 18.14 -0.95 4.22
N LEU A 38 18.90 -0.47 5.21
CA LEU A 38 20.20 0.16 4.99
C LEU A 38 21.38 -0.80 5.17
N ASN A 39 21.11 -2.09 5.40
CA ASN A 39 22.14 -3.13 5.48
C ASN A 39 21.80 -4.30 4.56
N ASN A 40 22.65 -5.32 4.55
CA ASN A 40 22.49 -6.50 3.69
C ASN A 40 21.93 -7.71 4.44
N HIS A 41 21.42 -7.52 5.65
CA HIS A 41 20.82 -8.62 6.41
C HIS A 41 19.49 -9.05 5.77
N PRO A 42 19.20 -10.35 5.75
CA PRO A 42 17.91 -10.81 5.21
C PRO A 42 16.75 -10.39 6.12
N GLY A 43 15.62 -10.09 5.50
CA GLY A 43 14.42 -9.70 6.22
C GLY A 43 13.63 -8.64 5.46
N THR A 44 12.39 -8.45 5.88
CA THR A 44 11.56 -7.36 5.38
C THR A 44 11.69 -6.12 6.27
N ASN A 45 10.99 -5.08 5.92
CA ASN A 45 11.06 -3.79 6.62
C ASN A 45 9.70 -3.08 6.51
N PRO A 46 9.49 -2.01 7.27
CA PRO A 46 8.22 -1.28 7.21
C PRO A 46 7.88 -0.76 5.81
N GLU A 47 8.88 -0.36 5.03
CA GLU A 47 8.67 0.17 3.68
C GLU A 47 8.07 -0.90 2.77
N GLN A 48 8.61 -2.12 2.81
CA GLN A 48 8.08 -3.24 2.02
C GLN A 48 6.68 -3.62 2.47
N LEU A 49 6.46 -3.71 3.78
CA LEU A 49 5.16 -4.09 4.33
C LEU A 49 4.09 -3.06 3.99
N LEU A 50 4.42 -1.77 4.07
CA LEU A 50 3.51 -0.70 3.68
C LEU A 50 3.19 -0.76 2.18
N SER A 51 4.19 -0.98 1.33
CA SER A 51 3.98 -1.08 -0.11
C SER A 51 3.06 -2.25 -0.47
N LEU A 52 3.23 -3.40 0.18
CA LEU A 52 2.37 -4.56 -0.03
C LEU A 52 0.94 -4.30 0.46
N SER A 53 0.79 -3.69 1.63
CA SER A 53 -0.51 -3.34 2.18
C SER A 53 -1.29 -2.42 1.25
N LEU A 54 -0.67 -1.32 0.84
CA LEU A 54 -1.33 -0.33 -0.02
C LEU A 54 -1.63 -0.89 -1.42
N SER A 55 -0.68 -1.59 -2.04
CA SER A 55 -0.89 -2.15 -3.37
C SER A 55 -2.01 -3.20 -3.37
N THR A 56 -2.07 -4.04 -2.35
CA THR A 56 -3.11 -5.07 -2.22
C THR A 56 -4.49 -4.43 -2.02
N CYS A 57 -4.57 -3.42 -1.16
CA CYS A 57 -5.84 -2.74 -0.89
C CYS A 57 -6.35 -1.97 -2.12
N LEU A 58 -5.48 -1.25 -2.82
CA LEU A 58 -5.85 -0.57 -4.06
C LEU A 58 -6.26 -1.55 -5.14
N GLU A 59 -5.51 -2.64 -5.31
CA GLU A 59 -5.82 -3.65 -6.33
C GLU A 59 -7.16 -4.34 -6.05
N ALA A 60 -7.44 -4.69 -4.80
CA ALA A 60 -8.73 -5.26 -4.41
C ALA A 60 -9.89 -4.30 -4.71
N THR A 61 -9.68 -3.00 -4.47
CA THR A 61 -10.67 -1.98 -4.76
C THR A 61 -10.90 -1.83 -6.28
N LEU A 62 -9.81 -1.82 -7.06
CA LEU A 62 -9.90 -1.76 -8.52
C LEU A 62 -10.59 -2.99 -9.10
N GLU A 63 -10.31 -4.17 -8.58
CA GLU A 63 -10.99 -5.39 -8.98
C GLU A 63 -12.51 -5.28 -8.77
N ALA A 64 -12.94 -4.72 -7.65
CA ALA A 64 -14.36 -4.47 -7.38
C ALA A 64 -14.94 -3.45 -8.36
N ILE A 65 -14.22 -2.36 -8.66
CA ILE A 65 -14.65 -1.34 -9.63
C ILE A 65 -14.76 -1.94 -11.03
N GLU A 66 -13.79 -2.73 -11.44
CA GLU A 66 -13.79 -3.42 -12.74
C GLU A 66 -15.02 -4.33 -12.86
N ARG A 67 -15.32 -5.09 -11.82
CA ARG A 67 -16.48 -5.97 -11.78
C ARG A 67 -17.79 -5.18 -11.87
N GLU A 68 -17.91 -4.10 -11.12
CA GLU A 68 -19.09 -3.23 -11.14
C GLU A 68 -19.32 -2.58 -12.51
N ARG A 69 -18.25 -2.27 -13.22
CA ARG A 69 -18.28 -1.69 -14.56
C ARG A 69 -18.34 -2.73 -15.68
N GLN A 70 -18.40 -4.01 -15.33
CA GLN A 70 -18.42 -5.13 -16.29
C GLN A 70 -17.16 -5.16 -17.17
N LEU A 71 -16.02 -4.81 -16.59
CA LEU A 71 -14.72 -4.84 -17.24
C LEU A 71 -13.94 -6.08 -16.81
N SER A 72 -13.05 -6.54 -17.68
CA SER A 72 -12.08 -7.59 -17.31
C SER A 72 -11.09 -7.03 -16.29
N HIS A 73 -10.55 -7.91 -15.45
CA HIS A 73 -9.52 -7.53 -14.49
C HIS A 73 -8.18 -7.35 -15.22
N THR A 74 -7.80 -6.10 -15.43
CA THR A 74 -6.56 -5.72 -16.12
C THR A 74 -5.74 -4.70 -15.33
N SER A 75 -6.25 -4.24 -14.19
CA SER A 75 -5.53 -3.26 -13.37
C SER A 75 -4.27 -3.86 -12.76
N GLU A 76 -3.28 -3.02 -12.62
CA GLU A 76 -2.06 -3.35 -11.91
C GLU A 76 -1.65 -2.13 -11.09
N VAL A 77 -1.26 -2.35 -9.84
CA VAL A 77 -0.84 -1.30 -8.92
C VAL A 77 0.61 -1.53 -8.51
N ARG A 78 1.41 -0.50 -8.62
CA ARG A 78 2.78 -0.50 -8.08
C ARG A 78 2.93 0.62 -7.08
N VAL A 79 3.38 0.28 -5.90
CA VAL A 79 3.63 1.23 -4.82
C VAL A 79 5.12 1.29 -4.54
N GLN A 80 5.65 2.50 -4.63
CA GLN A 80 7.03 2.78 -4.24
C GLN A 80 7.01 3.49 -2.88
N VAL A 81 7.88 3.07 -2.00
CA VAL A 81 8.09 3.71 -0.71
C VAL A 81 9.57 4.04 -0.58
N ALA A 82 9.87 5.30 -0.37
CA ALA A 82 11.23 5.77 -0.14
C ALA A 82 11.39 6.22 1.31
N PHE A 83 12.55 5.93 1.87
CA PHE A 83 12.96 6.37 3.19
C PHE A 83 13.95 7.51 3.01
N ILE A 84 13.59 8.70 3.46
CA ILE A 84 14.39 9.92 3.28
C ILE A 84 14.65 10.60 4.61
N GLY A 85 15.64 11.48 4.63
CA GLY A 85 15.93 12.34 5.77
C GLY A 85 17.32 12.12 6.34
N ALA A 86 17.55 12.70 7.51
CA ALA A 86 18.81 12.58 8.27
C ALA A 86 18.56 12.90 9.74
N ARG A 87 19.32 12.26 10.63
CA ARG A 87 19.40 12.60 12.05
C ARG A 87 18.04 12.76 12.74
N ALA A 88 17.28 11.69 12.89
CA ALA A 88 15.99 11.67 13.57
C ALA A 88 14.87 12.45 12.88
N HIS A 89 15.12 13.04 11.71
CA HIS A 89 14.11 13.67 10.86
C HIS A 89 13.88 12.80 9.62
N TYR A 90 13.36 11.59 9.84
CA TYR A 90 13.11 10.63 8.77
C TYR A 90 11.65 10.66 8.36
N GLU A 91 11.41 10.48 7.08
CA GLU A 91 10.07 10.43 6.51
C GLU A 91 10.00 9.34 5.44
N PHE A 92 8.79 8.84 5.20
CA PHE A 92 8.50 8.03 4.03
C PHE A 92 7.89 8.91 2.94
N LEU A 93 8.31 8.67 1.70
CA LEU A 93 7.59 9.12 0.52
C LEU A 93 6.89 7.90 -0.06
N VAL A 94 5.61 8.04 -0.37
CA VAL A 94 4.80 6.94 -0.90
C VAL A 94 4.17 7.39 -2.22
N ASN A 95 4.41 6.63 -3.28
CA ASN A 95 3.81 6.87 -4.58
C ASN A 95 3.13 5.61 -5.07
N ALA A 96 1.83 5.69 -5.33
CA ALA A 96 1.06 4.61 -5.94
C ALA A 96 0.83 4.92 -7.41
N GLN A 97 1.23 4.01 -8.27
CA GLN A 97 1.00 4.08 -9.72
C GLN A 97 -0.04 3.03 -10.09
N ILE A 98 -1.08 3.47 -10.80
CA ILE A 98 -2.18 2.62 -11.24
C ILE A 98 -2.21 2.59 -12.77
N LYS A 99 -2.18 1.40 -13.32
CA LYS A 99 -2.30 1.15 -14.76
C LYS A 99 -3.52 0.27 -14.99
N VAL A 100 -4.38 0.68 -15.92
CA VAL A 100 -5.56 -0.11 -16.30
C VAL A 100 -5.51 -0.32 -17.81
N ALA A 101 -5.15 -1.52 -18.22
CA ALA A 101 -5.09 -1.87 -19.63
C ALA A 101 -6.48 -2.11 -20.21
N GLY A 102 -6.64 -1.91 -21.51
CA GLY A 102 -7.89 -2.19 -22.21
C GLY A 102 -8.98 -1.13 -22.08
N VAL A 103 -8.70 -0.01 -21.40
CA VAL A 103 -9.58 1.16 -21.32
C VAL A 103 -8.80 2.40 -21.78
N ASP A 104 -9.52 3.46 -22.16
CA ASP A 104 -8.83 4.71 -22.48
C ASP A 104 -8.28 5.36 -21.20
N PHE A 105 -7.36 6.29 -21.38
CA PHE A 105 -6.65 6.90 -20.25
C PHE A 105 -7.58 7.70 -19.32
N GLU A 106 -8.58 8.38 -19.89
CA GLU A 106 -9.56 9.14 -19.09
C GLU A 106 -10.40 8.20 -18.22
N THR A 107 -10.78 7.04 -18.74
CA THR A 107 -11.46 6.01 -17.96
C THR A 107 -10.55 5.48 -16.85
N ALA A 108 -9.29 5.20 -17.16
CA ALA A 108 -8.31 4.77 -16.16
C ALA A 108 -8.17 5.80 -15.04
N LYS A 109 -8.09 7.08 -15.37
CA LYS A 109 -8.04 8.16 -14.37
C LYS A 109 -9.29 8.21 -13.49
N SER A 110 -10.45 8.02 -14.08
CA SER A 110 -11.72 7.95 -13.35
C SER A 110 -11.72 6.79 -12.36
N MET A 111 -11.24 5.63 -12.77
CA MET A 111 -11.13 4.45 -11.92
C MET A 111 -10.13 4.67 -10.79
N THR A 112 -9.00 5.31 -11.07
CA THR A 112 -8.01 5.67 -10.06
C THR A 112 -8.62 6.59 -9.00
N ALA A 113 -9.32 7.64 -9.41
CA ALA A 113 -9.95 8.57 -8.49
C ALA A 113 -10.97 7.89 -7.58
N GLU A 114 -11.76 6.97 -8.14
CA GLU A 114 -12.72 6.18 -7.36
C GLU A 114 -12.00 5.25 -6.39
N ALA A 115 -10.94 4.58 -6.84
CA ALA A 115 -10.17 3.66 -6.01
C ALA A 115 -9.51 4.38 -4.81
N GLU A 116 -8.96 5.58 -5.02
CA GLU A 116 -8.38 6.37 -3.92
C GLU A 116 -9.40 6.62 -2.80
N LYS A 117 -10.63 6.93 -3.15
CA LYS A 117 -11.68 7.23 -2.18
C LYS A 117 -12.19 5.99 -1.46
N ARG A 118 -12.14 4.82 -2.09
CA ARG A 118 -12.70 3.59 -1.56
C ARG A 118 -11.67 2.71 -0.84
N CYS A 119 -10.40 2.82 -1.20
CA CYS A 119 -9.33 2.02 -0.59
C CYS A 119 -9.09 2.48 0.85
N CYS A 120 -9.26 1.57 1.81
CA CYS A 120 -9.13 1.90 3.23
C CYS A 120 -7.73 2.38 3.61
N VAL A 121 -6.69 1.77 3.05
CA VAL A 121 -5.31 2.20 3.32
C VAL A 121 -5.05 3.57 2.71
N SER A 122 -5.51 3.82 1.48
CA SER A 122 -5.37 5.13 0.83
C SER A 122 -6.07 6.22 1.64
N GLN A 123 -7.27 5.94 2.17
CA GLN A 123 -7.99 6.88 3.04
C GLN A 123 -7.18 7.25 4.29
N LEU A 124 -6.46 6.29 4.88
CA LEU A 124 -5.61 6.58 6.04
C LEU A 124 -4.45 7.50 5.69
N LEU A 125 -3.93 7.40 4.47
CA LEU A 125 -2.76 8.18 4.02
C LEU A 125 -3.15 9.52 3.42
N THR A 126 -4.39 9.70 3.00
CA THR A 126 -4.88 10.92 2.36
C THR A 126 -4.70 12.12 3.28
N GLY A 127 -4.16 13.20 2.72
CA GLY A 127 -3.84 14.41 3.48
C GLY A 127 -2.37 14.51 3.85
N SER A 128 -1.61 13.42 3.77
CA SER A 128 -0.16 13.49 3.95
C SER A 128 0.48 14.13 2.71
N LYS A 129 1.36 15.09 2.93
CA LYS A 129 2.16 15.71 1.85
C LYS A 129 3.08 14.72 1.16
N ASN A 130 3.30 13.56 1.76
CA ASN A 130 4.24 12.56 1.30
C ASN A 130 3.57 11.41 0.53
N TYR A 131 2.25 11.46 0.37
CA TYR A 131 1.50 10.44 -0.35
C TYR A 131 0.93 10.97 -1.66
N THR A 132 1.26 10.30 -2.76
CA THR A 132 0.74 10.65 -4.09
C THR A 132 0.22 9.41 -4.80
N VAL A 133 -0.84 9.59 -5.58
CA VAL A 133 -1.42 8.56 -6.44
C VAL A 133 -1.51 9.10 -7.85
N GLU A 134 -1.11 8.29 -8.82
CA GLU A 134 -1.17 8.70 -10.22
C GLU A 134 -1.59 7.56 -11.13
N THR A 135 -2.29 7.91 -12.21
CA THR A 135 -2.60 6.98 -13.28
C THR A 135 -1.47 7.01 -14.29
N VAL A 136 -1.00 5.86 -14.71
CA VAL A 136 0.10 5.76 -15.67
C VAL A 136 -0.31 4.90 -16.85
N LYS A 137 0.27 5.18 -18.02
CA LYS A 137 0.16 4.31 -19.19
C LYS A 137 1.20 3.19 -19.11
N GLU A 138 2.35 3.50 -18.55
CA GLU A 138 3.43 2.57 -18.27
C GLU A 138 4.03 2.89 -16.92
N PHE A 139 4.52 1.88 -16.21
CA PHE A 139 5.16 2.09 -14.91
C PHE A 139 6.54 2.72 -15.08
N SER A 140 6.89 3.59 -14.13
CA SER A 140 8.26 4.10 -14.03
C SER A 140 9.20 2.95 -13.68
N GLN A 141 10.40 2.97 -14.25
CA GLN A 141 11.39 1.94 -13.94
C GLN A 141 11.92 2.12 -12.52
N SER A 142 12.06 0.99 -11.83
CA SER A 142 12.72 0.97 -10.52
C SER A 142 14.20 1.34 -10.70
N LYS A 143 14.67 2.23 -9.84
CA LYS A 143 16.09 2.56 -9.78
C LYS A 143 16.81 1.68 -8.80
#